data_179b182eb889e44400a1980ebcfe8a8d
#
_entry.id   179b182eb889e44400a1980ebcfe8a8d
#
_cell.length_a   1.000
_cell.length_b   1.000
_cell.length_c   1.000
_cell.angle_alpha   90.00
_cell.angle_beta   90.00
_cell.angle_gamma   90.00
#
_symmetry.space_group_name_H-M   'P 1'
#
loop_
_entity.id
_entity.type
_entity.pdbx_description
1 polymer ?
#
loop_
_entity_poly.entity_id
_entity_poly.type
_entity_poly.pdbx_seq_one_letter_code
_entity_poly.pdbx_strand_id
1 'polypeptide(L)'
;MRSRLCPKEALFTPSFIAVCSANLLFFIASFMMVPVLPIYLLDGLHASKSVVGIILSAYMIGALVMRPISGFLADQFPRKMLFLACGILFAAQFEGYLLFKALALVGIVRALHGMSFGALSTSAATLAVDVIPIAKLGTGIGLYGMMGSLAMALGPMIGMLVLEAGS
;
A
#
# COMPACT_ATOMS: atom_id res chain seq x y z
N MET A 1 -2.48 -50.11 2.48
CA MET A 1 -3.09 -48.77 2.35
C MET A 1 -2.11 -47.76 2.96
N ARG A 2 -1.17 -47.24 2.16
CA ARG A 2 -0.17 -46.28 2.62
C ARG A 2 -0.81 -44.88 2.66
N SER A 3 -1.09 -44.36 3.86
CA SER A 3 -1.40 -42.96 4.07
C SER A 3 -0.23 -42.13 3.58
N ARG A 4 -0.36 -41.50 2.43
CA ARG A 4 0.55 -40.44 2.02
C ARG A 4 0.35 -39.33 3.03
N LEU A 5 1.25 -39.24 3.99
CA LEU A 5 1.40 -38.06 4.83
C LEU A 5 1.66 -36.90 3.87
N CYS A 6 0.69 -36.02 3.71
CA CYS A 6 0.93 -34.72 3.04
C CYS A 6 2.14 -34.09 3.71
N PRO A 7 3.15 -33.65 2.95
CA PRO A 7 4.26 -32.93 3.53
C PRO A 7 3.68 -31.75 4.33
N LYS A 8 4.13 -31.53 5.55
CA LYS A 8 3.79 -30.37 6.36
C LYS A 8 4.18 -29.16 5.52
N GLU A 9 3.24 -28.56 4.82
CA GLU A 9 3.50 -27.41 3.96
C GLU A 9 4.09 -26.31 4.83
N ALA A 10 5.30 -25.89 4.51
CA ALA A 10 5.99 -24.87 5.24
C ALA A 10 5.28 -23.52 5.00
N LEU A 11 4.96 -22.76 6.06
CA LEU A 11 4.40 -21.43 5.92
C LEU A 11 5.43 -20.46 5.34
N PHE A 12 6.69 -20.55 5.82
CA PHE A 12 7.77 -19.68 5.40
C PHE A 12 8.37 -20.15 4.06
N THR A 13 7.59 -20.03 3.00
CA THR A 13 8.06 -20.23 1.63
C THR A 13 8.68 -18.92 1.10
N PRO A 14 9.58 -18.99 0.09
CA PRO A 14 10.11 -17.77 -0.55
C PRO A 14 9.00 -16.85 -1.07
N SER A 15 7.91 -17.42 -1.58
CA SER A 15 6.75 -16.66 -2.06
C SER A 15 6.03 -15.93 -0.94
N PHE A 16 5.82 -16.57 0.21
CA PHE A 16 5.18 -15.95 1.37
C PHE A 16 6.04 -14.82 1.93
N ILE A 17 7.36 -15.06 2.07
CA ILE A 17 8.30 -14.04 2.53
C ILE A 17 8.32 -12.84 1.57
N ALA A 18 8.35 -13.10 0.26
CA ALA A 18 8.33 -12.03 -0.75
C ALA A 18 7.06 -11.17 -0.66
N VAL A 19 5.88 -11.81 -0.51
CA VAL A 19 4.60 -11.08 -0.37
C VAL A 19 4.56 -10.27 0.93
N CYS A 20 5.01 -10.83 2.04
CA CYS A 20 5.09 -10.11 3.33
C CYS A 20 6.05 -8.92 3.26
N SER A 21 7.23 -9.10 2.66
CA SER A 21 8.22 -8.02 2.48
C SER A 21 7.69 -6.93 1.55
N ALA A 22 7.08 -7.29 0.43
CA ALA A 22 6.46 -6.33 -0.48
C ALA A 22 5.34 -5.54 0.21
N ASN A 23 4.51 -6.21 1.02
CA ASN A 23 3.48 -5.57 1.83
C ASN A 23 4.06 -4.56 2.81
N LEU A 24 5.10 -4.96 3.55
CA LEU A 24 5.79 -4.08 4.51
C LEU A 24 6.33 -2.82 3.82
N LEU A 25 7.07 -2.98 2.72
CA LEU A 25 7.70 -1.86 2.01
C LEU A 25 6.65 -0.91 1.40
N PHE A 26 5.64 -1.46 0.77
CA PHE A 26 4.54 -0.69 0.19
C PHE A 26 3.79 0.12 1.27
N PHE A 27 3.49 -0.49 2.41
CA PHE A 27 2.82 0.20 3.51
C PHE A 27 3.73 1.25 4.17
N ILE A 28 5.04 0.98 4.34
CA ILE A 28 6.01 1.98 4.81
C ILE A 28 5.98 3.21 3.88
N ALA A 29 6.11 3.01 2.56
CA ALA A 29 6.05 4.11 1.59
C ALA A 29 4.75 4.91 1.69
N SER A 30 3.61 4.23 1.90
CA SER A 30 2.31 4.88 2.08
C SER A 30 2.25 5.71 3.37
N PHE A 31 2.71 5.15 4.49
CA PHE A 31 2.62 5.78 5.81
C PHE A 31 3.66 6.88 6.02
N MET A 32 4.80 6.85 5.32
CA MET A 32 5.75 7.98 5.29
C MET A 32 5.10 9.28 4.83
N MET A 33 4.18 9.21 3.87
CA MET A 33 3.49 10.39 3.33
C MET A 33 2.46 11.00 4.30
N VAL A 34 2.08 10.29 5.36
CA VAL A 34 1.06 10.78 6.31
C VAL A 34 1.50 12.06 7.00
N PRO A 35 2.69 12.16 7.62
CA PRO A 35 3.17 13.43 8.19
C PRO A 35 3.80 14.36 7.15
N VAL A 36 4.49 13.84 6.14
CA VAL A 36 5.29 14.64 5.20
C VAL A 36 4.40 15.48 4.28
N LEU A 37 3.33 14.91 3.74
CA LEU A 37 2.48 15.62 2.79
C LEU A 37 1.74 16.84 3.39
N PRO A 38 1.14 16.78 4.60
CA PRO A 38 0.55 17.96 5.22
C PRO A 38 1.57 19.10 5.42
N ILE A 39 2.78 18.79 5.87
CA ILE A 39 3.85 19.76 6.04
C ILE A 39 4.22 20.40 4.70
N TYR A 40 4.43 19.58 3.67
CA TYR A 40 4.70 20.08 2.32
C TYR A 40 3.59 20.99 1.77
N LEU A 41 2.33 20.65 2.01
CA LEU A 41 1.20 21.47 1.55
C LEU A 41 1.08 22.79 2.31
N LEU A 42 1.31 22.79 3.63
CA LEU A 42 1.21 23.98 4.47
C LEU A 42 2.41 24.93 4.25
N ASP A 43 3.61 24.41 4.36
CA ASP A 43 4.83 25.20 4.39
C ASP A 43 5.41 25.42 2.99
N GLY A 44 5.36 24.39 2.12
CA GLY A 44 5.90 24.46 0.77
C GLY A 44 4.95 25.10 -0.25
N LEU A 45 3.66 24.79 -0.19
CA LEU A 45 2.65 25.30 -1.13
C LEU A 45 1.72 26.36 -0.52
N HIS A 46 1.91 26.73 0.75
CA HIS A 46 1.13 27.73 1.48
C HIS A 46 -0.40 27.47 1.42
N ALA A 47 -0.79 26.18 1.41
CA ALA A 47 -2.19 25.79 1.36
C ALA A 47 -2.92 26.09 2.67
N SER A 48 -4.20 26.46 2.62
CA SER A 48 -5.01 26.57 3.82
C SER A 48 -5.28 25.19 4.44
N LYS A 49 -5.50 25.14 5.76
CA LYS A 49 -5.80 23.88 6.48
C LYS A 49 -7.00 23.14 5.90
N SER A 50 -8.00 23.86 5.41
CA SER A 50 -9.18 23.27 4.76
C SER A 50 -8.82 22.56 3.45
N VAL A 51 -7.98 23.18 2.62
CA VAL A 51 -7.51 22.58 1.36
C VAL A 51 -6.66 21.33 1.63
N VAL A 52 -5.78 21.39 2.64
CA VAL A 52 -5.01 20.20 3.07
C VAL A 52 -5.95 19.06 3.46
N GLY A 53 -6.98 19.34 4.26
CA GLY A 53 -7.97 18.33 4.65
C GLY A 53 -8.67 17.70 3.45
N ILE A 54 -9.07 18.50 2.45
CA ILE A 54 -9.70 18.02 1.21
C ILE A 54 -8.74 17.10 0.44
N ILE A 55 -7.49 17.52 0.24
CA ILE A 55 -6.48 16.74 -0.48
C ILE A 55 -6.20 15.40 0.22
N LEU A 56 -6.09 15.40 1.54
CA LEU A 56 -5.88 14.17 2.32
C LEU A 56 -7.08 13.24 2.25
N SER A 57 -8.30 13.80 2.31
CA SER A 57 -9.54 13.02 2.19
C SER A 57 -9.70 12.38 0.81
N ALA A 58 -9.25 13.04 -0.26
CA ALA A 58 -9.30 12.51 -1.62
C ALA A 58 -8.57 11.16 -1.74
N TYR A 59 -7.46 10.96 -1.02
CA TYR A 59 -6.77 9.68 -0.96
C TYR A 59 -7.64 8.56 -0.36
N MET A 60 -8.28 8.82 0.76
CA MET A 60 -9.12 7.82 1.44
C MET A 60 -10.35 7.47 0.59
N ILE A 61 -10.97 8.47 -0.04
CA ILE A 61 -12.10 8.26 -0.96
C ILE A 61 -11.65 7.42 -2.16
N GLY A 62 -10.53 7.77 -2.79
CA GLY A 62 -9.96 7.02 -3.90
C GLY A 62 -9.69 5.56 -3.54
N ALA A 63 -9.07 5.32 -2.37
CA ALA A 63 -8.79 3.98 -1.87
C ALA A 63 -10.07 3.18 -1.63
N LEU A 64 -11.10 3.81 -1.04
CA LEU A 64 -12.38 3.15 -0.74
C LEU A 64 -13.12 2.76 -2.02
N VAL A 65 -13.21 3.67 -2.98
CA VAL A 65 -13.88 3.43 -4.26
C VAL A 65 -13.20 2.32 -5.06
N MET A 66 -11.86 2.26 -4.99
CA MET A 66 -11.12 1.28 -5.79
C MET A 66 -11.14 -0.14 -5.20
N ARG A 67 -11.38 -0.33 -3.90
CA ARG A 67 -11.40 -1.67 -3.26
C ARG A 67 -12.36 -2.66 -3.92
N PRO A 68 -13.65 -2.36 -4.12
CA PRO A 68 -14.56 -3.31 -4.78
C PRO A 68 -14.16 -3.55 -6.25
N ILE A 69 -13.68 -2.52 -6.95
CA ILE A 69 -13.25 -2.64 -8.35
C ILE A 69 -12.02 -3.55 -8.44
N SER A 70 -11.06 -3.40 -7.55
CA SER A 70 -9.85 -4.23 -7.54
C SER A 70 -10.13 -5.68 -7.13
N GLY A 71 -11.14 -5.94 -6.30
CA GLY A 71 -11.63 -7.28 -6.04
C GLY A 71 -12.12 -7.96 -7.31
N PHE A 72 -12.99 -7.29 -8.05
CA PHE A 72 -13.49 -7.78 -9.35
C PHE A 72 -12.35 -8.00 -10.37
N LEU A 73 -11.38 -7.08 -10.44
CA LEU A 73 -10.22 -7.22 -11.32
C LEU A 73 -9.33 -8.42 -10.92
N ALA A 74 -9.17 -8.68 -9.61
CA ALA A 74 -8.39 -9.80 -9.11
C ALA A 74 -9.00 -11.18 -9.45
N ASP A 75 -10.30 -11.23 -9.75
CA ASP A 75 -10.98 -12.43 -10.21
C ASP A 75 -10.82 -12.67 -11.72
N GLN A 76 -10.58 -11.60 -12.50
CA GLN A 76 -10.48 -11.68 -13.97
C GLN A 76 -9.04 -11.72 -14.49
N PHE A 77 -8.09 -11.13 -13.78
CA PHE A 77 -6.69 -11.03 -14.19
C PHE A 77 -5.76 -11.83 -13.29
N PRO A 78 -4.61 -12.27 -13.80
CA PRO A 78 -3.60 -12.91 -12.97
C PRO A 78 -3.19 -11.99 -11.81
N ARG A 79 -3.44 -12.41 -10.58
CA ARG A 79 -3.25 -11.60 -9.36
C ARG A 79 -1.86 -10.98 -9.24
N LYS A 80 -0.83 -11.74 -9.65
CA LYS A 80 0.55 -11.25 -9.68
C LYS A 80 0.73 -10.08 -10.66
N MET A 81 0.13 -10.16 -11.84
CA MET A 81 0.19 -9.10 -12.86
C MET A 81 -0.52 -7.85 -12.36
N LEU A 82 -1.70 -8.01 -11.76
CA LEU A 82 -2.46 -6.91 -11.17
C LEU A 82 -1.66 -6.23 -10.05
N PHE A 83 -1.06 -7.02 -9.15
CA PHE A 83 -0.22 -6.50 -8.07
C PHE A 83 0.97 -5.69 -8.62
N LEU A 84 1.69 -6.20 -9.61
CA LEU A 84 2.83 -5.50 -10.21
C LEU A 84 2.41 -4.22 -10.92
N ALA A 85 1.35 -4.26 -11.72
CA ALA A 85 0.83 -3.09 -12.43
C ALA A 85 0.39 -1.98 -11.45
N CYS A 86 -0.38 -2.34 -10.42
CA CYS A 86 -0.79 -1.40 -9.38
C CYS A 86 0.41 -0.87 -8.57
N GLY A 87 1.42 -1.71 -8.32
CA GLY A 87 2.64 -1.31 -7.63
C GLY A 87 3.47 -0.30 -8.43
N ILE A 88 3.64 -0.52 -9.73
CA ILE A 88 4.31 0.44 -10.62
C ILE A 88 3.55 1.76 -10.66
N LEU A 89 2.22 1.70 -10.82
CA LEU A 89 1.39 2.88 -10.85
C LEU A 89 1.45 3.65 -9.52
N PHE A 90 1.41 2.94 -8.39
CA PHE A 90 1.55 3.52 -7.06
C PHE A 90 2.91 4.23 -6.90
N ALA A 91 4.01 3.59 -7.32
CA ALA A 91 5.34 4.18 -7.24
C ALA A 91 5.49 5.40 -8.16
N ALA A 92 4.99 5.34 -9.39
CA ALA A 92 5.07 6.45 -10.34
C ALA A 92 4.34 7.73 -9.86
N GLN A 93 3.35 7.59 -9.00
CA GLN A 93 2.60 8.76 -8.49
C GLN A 93 3.38 9.60 -7.46
N PHE A 94 4.46 9.07 -6.88
CA PHE A 94 5.35 9.89 -6.05
C PHE A 94 6.02 11.01 -6.86
N GLU A 95 6.36 10.74 -8.13
CA GLU A 95 6.89 11.76 -9.03
C GLU A 95 5.89 12.91 -9.27
N GLY A 96 4.59 12.59 -9.24
CA GLY A 96 3.54 13.61 -9.41
C GLY A 96 3.56 14.70 -8.36
N TYR A 97 3.95 14.38 -7.12
CA TYR A 97 4.07 15.38 -6.05
C TYR A 97 5.26 16.33 -6.25
N LEU A 98 6.31 15.89 -6.95
CA LEU A 98 7.46 16.71 -7.29
C LEU A 98 7.19 17.60 -8.51
N LEU A 99 6.47 17.06 -9.50
CA LEU A 99 6.19 17.74 -10.76
C LEU A 99 5.11 18.81 -10.63
N PHE A 100 4.08 18.59 -9.83
CA PHE A 100 2.92 19.48 -9.75
C PHE A 100 2.95 20.32 -8.48
N LYS A 101 2.95 21.64 -8.67
CA LYS A 101 2.85 22.61 -7.57
C LYS A 101 1.45 23.22 -7.42
N ALA A 102 0.59 23.08 -8.44
CA ALA A 102 -0.79 23.55 -8.35
C ALA A 102 -1.61 22.63 -7.42
N LEU A 103 -2.22 23.19 -6.38
CA LEU A 103 -2.97 22.43 -5.36
C LEU A 103 -4.05 21.51 -5.95
N ALA A 104 -4.72 21.95 -7.01
CA ALA A 104 -5.73 21.13 -7.70
C ALA A 104 -5.11 19.86 -8.32
N LEU A 105 -3.93 19.99 -8.97
CA LEU A 105 -3.22 18.85 -9.56
C LEU A 105 -2.68 17.90 -8.48
N VAL A 106 -2.15 18.44 -7.38
CA VAL A 106 -1.74 17.63 -6.23
C VAL A 106 -2.93 16.86 -5.65
N GLY A 107 -4.11 17.47 -5.58
CA GLY A 107 -5.35 16.80 -5.16
C GLY A 107 -5.75 15.64 -6.09
N ILE A 108 -5.63 15.83 -7.41
CA ILE A 108 -5.89 14.77 -8.40
C ILE A 108 -4.87 13.63 -8.23
N VAL A 109 -3.58 13.94 -8.15
CA VAL A 109 -2.54 12.93 -7.89
C VAL A 109 -2.83 12.18 -6.59
N ARG A 110 -3.28 12.88 -5.55
CA ARG A 110 -3.61 12.26 -4.27
C ARG A 110 -4.81 11.31 -4.36
N ALA A 111 -5.84 11.66 -5.12
CA ALA A 111 -6.98 10.77 -5.38
C ALA A 111 -6.55 9.52 -6.16
N LEU A 112 -5.78 9.68 -7.24
CA LEU A 112 -5.24 8.57 -8.02
C LEU A 112 -4.31 7.69 -7.19
N HIS A 113 -3.48 8.28 -6.32
CA HIS A 113 -2.60 7.55 -5.41
C HIS A 113 -3.41 6.71 -4.41
N GLY A 114 -4.52 7.25 -3.90
CA GLY A 114 -5.46 6.49 -3.09
C GLY A 114 -6.09 5.31 -3.84
N MET A 115 -6.51 5.51 -5.09
CA MET A 115 -7.03 4.43 -5.93
C MET A 115 -5.99 3.32 -6.14
N SER A 116 -4.75 3.68 -6.47
CA SER A 116 -3.65 2.73 -6.62
C SER A 116 -3.34 1.99 -5.32
N PHE A 117 -3.38 2.68 -4.18
CA PHE A 117 -3.25 2.07 -2.86
C PHE A 117 -4.36 1.05 -2.59
N GLY A 118 -5.62 1.39 -2.87
CA GLY A 118 -6.76 0.49 -2.71
C GLY A 118 -6.61 -0.78 -3.54
N ALA A 119 -6.23 -0.63 -4.81
CA ALA A 119 -6.00 -1.75 -5.72
C ALA A 119 -4.80 -2.62 -5.29
N LEU A 120 -3.68 -1.99 -4.94
CA LEU A 120 -2.47 -2.67 -4.54
C LEU A 120 -2.66 -3.45 -3.23
N SER A 121 -3.31 -2.84 -2.23
CA SER A 121 -3.58 -3.49 -0.95
C SER A 121 -4.51 -4.70 -1.09
N THR A 122 -5.53 -4.60 -1.93
CA THR A 122 -6.44 -5.72 -2.21
C THR A 122 -5.72 -6.84 -2.96
N SER A 123 -4.95 -6.51 -3.99
CA SER A 123 -4.16 -7.50 -4.76
C SER A 123 -3.11 -8.20 -3.90
N ALA A 124 -2.43 -7.45 -3.01
CA ALA A 124 -1.46 -8.00 -2.07
C ALA A 124 -2.11 -8.99 -1.10
N ALA A 125 -3.28 -8.66 -0.56
CA ALA A 125 -4.01 -9.51 0.35
C ALA A 125 -4.47 -10.82 -0.33
N THR A 126 -4.97 -10.74 -1.56
CA THR A 126 -5.35 -11.93 -2.33
C THR A 126 -4.16 -12.82 -2.67
N LEU A 127 -3.01 -12.23 -3.04
CA LEU A 127 -1.77 -12.96 -3.25
C LEU A 127 -1.26 -13.63 -1.97
N ALA A 128 -1.39 -12.97 -0.82
CA ALA A 128 -1.01 -13.56 0.46
C ALA A 128 -1.82 -14.82 0.75
N VAL A 129 -3.14 -14.78 0.55
CA VAL A 129 -4.02 -15.95 0.72
C VAL A 129 -3.63 -17.10 -0.21
N ASP A 130 -3.25 -16.81 -1.45
CA ASP A 130 -2.88 -17.84 -2.44
C ASP A 130 -1.60 -18.61 -2.08
N VAL A 131 -0.67 -17.94 -1.40
CA VAL A 131 0.63 -18.55 -1.05
C VAL A 131 0.65 -19.17 0.34
N ILE A 132 -0.39 -18.97 1.14
CA ILE A 132 -0.52 -19.52 2.49
C ILE A 132 -1.19 -20.90 2.42
N PRO A 133 -0.57 -21.95 2.99
CA PRO A 133 -1.22 -23.27 3.11
C PRO A 133 -2.53 -23.18 3.89
N ILE A 134 -3.59 -23.84 3.42
CA ILE A 134 -4.92 -23.82 4.05
C ILE A 134 -4.85 -24.18 5.54
N ALA A 135 -4.04 -25.17 5.91
CA ALA A 135 -3.86 -25.60 7.30
C ALA A 135 -3.25 -24.53 8.22
N LYS A 136 -2.64 -23.47 7.65
CA LYS A 136 -1.96 -22.37 8.37
C LYS A 136 -2.51 -21.00 8.03
N LEU A 137 -3.71 -20.94 7.43
CA LEU A 137 -4.29 -19.71 6.91
C LEU A 137 -4.40 -18.62 7.98
N GLY A 138 -4.90 -18.96 9.17
CA GLY A 138 -5.02 -17.99 10.26
C GLY A 138 -3.69 -17.39 10.71
N THR A 139 -2.67 -18.26 10.90
CA THR A 139 -1.32 -17.80 11.27
C THR A 139 -0.68 -16.97 10.17
N GLY A 140 -0.84 -17.40 8.91
CA GLY A 140 -0.27 -16.69 7.76
C GLY A 140 -0.88 -15.31 7.56
N ILE A 141 -2.21 -15.18 7.65
CA ILE A 141 -2.90 -13.88 7.57
C ILE A 141 -2.51 -12.99 8.76
N GLY A 142 -2.38 -13.55 9.95
CA GLY A 142 -1.91 -12.82 11.13
C GLY A 142 -0.52 -12.22 10.92
N LEU A 143 0.45 -13.01 10.45
CA LEU A 143 1.80 -12.54 10.12
C LEU A 143 1.80 -11.49 9.00
N TYR A 144 1.02 -11.70 7.96
CA TYR A 144 0.85 -10.71 6.88
C TYR A 144 0.30 -9.39 7.41
N GLY A 145 -0.71 -9.43 8.29
CA GLY A 145 -1.30 -8.25 8.93
C GLY A 145 -0.33 -7.52 9.85
N MET A 146 0.53 -8.25 10.57
CA MET A 146 1.60 -7.67 11.39
C MET A 146 2.57 -6.79 10.59
N MET A 147 2.84 -7.14 9.32
CA MET A 147 3.69 -6.30 8.44
C MET A 147 3.06 -4.93 8.21
N GLY A 148 1.74 -4.88 8.02
CA GLY A 148 1.00 -3.60 7.91
C GLY A 148 1.06 -2.78 9.19
N SER A 149 0.87 -3.41 10.36
CA SER A 149 0.97 -2.74 11.66
C SER A 149 2.38 -2.21 11.94
N LEU A 150 3.40 -2.98 11.60
CA LEU A 150 4.79 -2.57 11.71
C LEU A 150 5.09 -1.37 10.80
N ALA A 151 4.60 -1.41 9.57
CA ALA A 151 4.74 -0.29 8.63
C ALA A 151 4.02 0.98 9.12
N MET A 152 2.86 0.84 9.76
CA MET A 152 2.12 1.96 10.34
C MET A 152 2.90 2.64 11.48
N ALA A 153 3.68 1.88 12.24
CA ALA A 153 4.54 2.41 13.29
C ALA A 153 5.82 3.05 12.73
N LEU A 154 6.49 2.36 11.78
CA LEU A 154 7.78 2.80 11.25
C LEU A 154 7.65 3.89 10.16
N GLY A 155 6.60 3.85 9.34
CA GLY A 155 6.44 4.75 8.20
C GLY A 155 6.50 6.23 8.57
N PRO A 156 5.67 6.73 9.50
CA PRO A 156 5.69 8.12 9.92
C PRO A 156 7.04 8.55 10.51
N MET A 157 7.69 7.69 11.29
CA MET A 157 9.00 7.94 11.87
C MET A 157 10.06 8.12 10.78
N ILE A 158 10.12 7.20 9.82
CA ILE A 158 11.05 7.28 8.69
C ILE A 158 10.75 8.54 7.85
N GLY A 159 9.47 8.84 7.61
CA GLY A 159 9.06 10.01 6.85
C GLY A 159 9.56 11.32 7.48
N MET A 160 9.44 11.45 8.78
CA MET A 160 9.93 12.63 9.51
C MET A 160 11.46 12.72 9.50
N LEU A 161 12.17 11.60 9.72
CA LEU A 161 13.63 11.57 9.66
C LEU A 161 14.17 11.99 8.28
N VAL A 162 13.53 11.52 7.21
CA VAL A 162 13.91 11.91 5.84
C VAL A 162 13.65 13.40 5.60
N LEU A 163 12.53 13.92 6.10
CA LEU A 163 12.21 15.35 5.98
C LEU A 163 13.23 16.23 6.71
N GLU A 164 13.60 15.86 7.94
CA GLU A 164 14.60 16.58 8.74
C GLU A 164 16.01 16.53 8.12
N ALA A 165 16.38 15.40 7.53
CA ALA A 165 17.68 15.25 6.87
C ALA A 165 17.78 16.03 5.54
N GLY A 166 16.66 16.39 4.93
CA GLY A 166 16.59 17.15 3.67
C GLY A 166 16.36 18.66 3.85
N SER A 167 16.16 19.12 5.08
CA SER A 167 15.96 20.54 5.44
C SER A 167 17.29 21.19 5.78
#